data_3e92a7d7014a952eca6db9299f243aa6
#
_entry.id   3e92a7d7014a952eca6db9299f243aa6
#
_cell.length_a   1.000
_cell.length_b   1.000
_cell.length_c   1.000
_cell.angle_alpha   90.00
_cell.angle_beta   90.00
_cell.angle_gamma   90.00
#
_symmetry.space_group_name_H-M   'P 1'
#
loop_
_entity.id
_entity.type
_entity.pdbx_description
1 polymer ?
#
loop_
_entity_poly.entity_id
_entity_poly.type
_entity_poly.pdbx_seq_one_letter_code
_entity_poly.pdbx_strand_id
1 'polypeptide(L)'
;RGSWCWASASGLAAGVPVGFSVGYGSQNALAATENMVFFNGAGHKLSGVIFHLPAAGGAAAAAPWIFSSDDGRLSLRFFPVLERTGQCGAGPLRLVRRRAFGRFSGWVRLDSGAKLELTQLMGFAERGEYRW
;
A
#
# COMPACT_ATOMS: atom_id res chain seq x y z
N ARG A 1 1.68 7.12 20.75
CA ARG A 1 2.28 6.87 19.45
C ARG A 1 1.30 6.09 18.57
N GLY A 2 1.08 6.54 17.36
CA GLY A 2 0.23 5.87 16.41
C GLY A 2 0.85 5.89 15.02
N SER A 3 0.49 4.92 14.18
CA SER A 3 0.96 4.84 12.82
C SER A 3 -0.15 4.42 11.86
N TRP A 4 -0.01 4.82 10.61
CA TRP A 4 -0.90 4.36 9.55
C TRP A 4 -0.09 4.10 8.28
N CYS A 5 -0.63 3.23 7.44
CA CYS A 5 -0.11 3.00 6.11
C CYS A 5 -1.27 2.91 5.14
N TRP A 6 -1.09 3.40 3.92
CA TRP A 6 -2.04 3.14 2.86
C TRP A 6 -1.37 3.24 1.50
N ALA A 7 -1.96 2.59 0.52
CA ALA A 7 -1.46 2.56 -0.83
C ALA A 7 -2.62 2.45 -1.80
N SER A 8 -2.44 3.02 -2.97
CA SER A 8 -3.43 2.98 -4.03
C SER A 8 -2.74 3.00 -5.38
N ALA A 9 -3.25 2.23 -6.30
CA ALA A 9 -2.76 2.20 -7.67
C ALA A 9 -3.89 1.86 -8.62
N SER A 10 -3.74 2.24 -9.88
CA SER A 10 -4.68 1.91 -10.93
C SER A 10 -3.98 1.82 -12.27
N GLY A 11 -4.58 1.07 -13.18
CA GLY A 11 -4.03 0.87 -14.52
C GLY A 11 -4.79 -0.21 -15.26
N LEU A 12 -4.09 -0.93 -16.11
CA LEU A 12 -4.66 -2.01 -16.89
C LEU A 12 -3.91 -3.32 -16.61
N ALA A 13 -4.65 -4.40 -16.51
CA ALA A 13 -4.12 -5.76 -16.47
C ALA A 13 -4.72 -6.52 -17.64
N ALA A 14 -3.87 -6.95 -18.57
CA ALA A 14 -4.29 -7.60 -19.82
C ALA A 14 -5.36 -6.77 -20.57
N GLY A 15 -5.21 -5.44 -20.57
CA GLY A 15 -6.15 -4.53 -21.23
C GLY A 15 -7.42 -4.22 -20.45
N VAL A 16 -7.59 -4.74 -19.25
CA VAL A 16 -8.78 -4.57 -18.43
C VAL A 16 -8.46 -3.61 -17.26
N PRO A 17 -9.35 -2.63 -16.95
CA PRO A 17 -9.13 -1.73 -15.83
C PRO A 17 -9.01 -2.48 -14.51
N VAL A 18 -7.99 -2.13 -13.74
CA VAL A 18 -7.71 -2.67 -12.41
C VAL A 18 -7.22 -1.57 -11.50
N GLY A 19 -7.52 -1.71 -10.22
CA GLY A 19 -7.03 -0.81 -9.20
C GLY A 19 -7.14 -1.45 -7.83
N PHE A 20 -6.46 -0.87 -6.86
CA PHE A 20 -6.61 -1.30 -5.47
C PHE A 20 -6.44 -0.11 -4.53
N SER A 21 -7.03 -0.27 -3.36
CA SER A 21 -6.84 0.64 -2.23
C SER A 21 -6.73 -0.21 -0.98
N VAL A 22 -5.61 -0.09 -0.30
CA VAL A 22 -5.31 -0.90 0.88
C VAL A 22 -4.66 -0.05 1.95
N GLY A 23 -4.91 -0.39 3.21
CA GLY A 23 -4.32 0.35 4.29
C GLY A 23 -4.59 -0.27 5.66
N TYR A 24 -3.91 0.25 6.66
CA TYR A 24 -4.19 -0.03 8.05
C TYR A 24 -3.76 1.15 8.92
N GLY A 25 -4.33 1.22 10.12
CA GLY A 25 -3.96 2.27 11.07
C GLY A 25 -4.34 1.90 12.49
N SER A 26 -3.52 2.34 13.43
CA SER A 26 -3.74 2.05 14.85
C SER A 26 -4.96 2.73 15.44
N GLN A 27 -5.45 3.77 14.80
CA GLN A 27 -6.58 4.56 15.29
C GLN A 27 -7.83 4.47 14.43
N ASN A 28 -7.77 3.70 13.35
CA ASN A 28 -8.89 3.62 12.43
C ASN A 28 -9.15 2.17 12.03
N ALA A 29 -9.94 1.49 12.85
CA ALA A 29 -10.37 0.13 12.56
C ALA A 29 -11.16 0.04 11.24
N LEU A 30 -11.78 1.13 10.79
CA LEU A 30 -12.50 1.17 9.52
C LEU A 30 -11.55 1.06 8.33
N ALA A 31 -10.36 1.63 8.41
CA ALA A 31 -9.37 1.50 7.34
C ALA A 31 -9.00 0.04 7.07
N ALA A 32 -8.96 -0.77 8.11
CA ALA A 32 -8.66 -2.20 7.98
C ALA A 32 -9.76 -2.98 7.26
N THR A 33 -10.97 -2.44 7.17
CA THR A 33 -12.12 -3.11 6.54
C THR A 33 -12.35 -2.66 5.10
N GLU A 34 -11.59 -1.67 4.63
CA GLU A 34 -11.79 -1.09 3.30
C GLU A 34 -10.73 -1.50 2.28
N ASN A 35 -9.99 -2.56 2.57
CA ASN A 35 -9.01 -3.10 1.64
C ASN A 35 -9.72 -3.76 0.47
N MET A 36 -9.55 -3.23 -0.72
CA MET A 36 -10.27 -3.67 -1.91
C MET A 36 -9.39 -3.70 -3.14
N VAL A 37 -9.70 -4.64 -4.01
CA VAL A 37 -9.22 -4.68 -5.39
C VAL A 37 -10.41 -4.48 -6.30
N PHE A 38 -10.26 -3.63 -7.31
CA PHE A 38 -11.27 -3.37 -8.33
C PHE A 38 -10.76 -3.95 -9.65
N PHE A 39 -11.54 -4.82 -10.24
CA PHE A 39 -11.20 -5.44 -11.52
C PHE A 39 -12.43 -5.44 -12.42
N ASN A 40 -12.31 -4.84 -13.59
CA ASN A 40 -13.38 -4.76 -14.60
C ASN A 40 -14.71 -4.24 -14.01
N GLY A 41 -14.62 -3.22 -13.16
CA GLY A 41 -15.79 -2.58 -12.54
C GLY A 41 -16.35 -3.29 -11.31
N ALA A 42 -15.80 -4.44 -10.91
CA ALA A 42 -16.24 -5.18 -9.73
C ALA A 42 -15.24 -5.01 -8.58
N GLY A 43 -15.77 -4.81 -7.37
CA GLY A 43 -14.96 -4.72 -6.16
C GLY A 43 -14.80 -6.09 -5.49
N HIS A 44 -13.58 -6.40 -5.05
CA HIS A 44 -13.24 -7.61 -4.32
C HIS A 44 -12.60 -7.22 -3.00
N LYS A 45 -13.26 -7.54 -1.90
CA LYS A 45 -12.78 -7.16 -0.58
C LYS A 45 -11.65 -8.07 -0.13
N LEU A 46 -10.60 -7.46 0.42
CA LEU A 46 -9.46 -8.15 1.00
C LEU A 46 -9.53 -8.08 2.53
N SER A 47 -8.90 -9.04 3.18
CA SER A 47 -8.65 -8.99 4.61
C SER A 47 -7.51 -8.03 4.97
N GLY A 48 -7.03 -8.05 6.20
CA GLY A 48 -5.98 -7.12 6.63
C GLY A 48 -4.72 -7.20 5.77
N VAL A 49 -4.17 -6.05 5.42
CA VAL A 49 -2.95 -5.95 4.62
C VAL A 49 -1.81 -5.48 5.49
N ILE A 50 -0.66 -6.14 5.37
CA ILE A 50 0.56 -5.83 6.09
C ILE A 50 1.54 -5.20 5.13
N PHE A 51 2.15 -4.08 5.54
CA PHE A 51 3.17 -3.38 4.78
C PHE A 51 4.53 -3.66 5.41
N HIS A 52 5.45 -4.18 4.63
CA HIS A 52 6.85 -4.36 5.02
C HIS A 52 7.67 -3.31 4.29
N LEU A 53 8.06 -2.26 5.00
CA LEU A 53 8.84 -1.18 4.45
C LEU A 53 10.33 -1.38 4.74
N PRO A 54 11.21 -1.12 3.77
CA PRO A 54 12.64 -1.13 4.05
C PRO A 54 13.01 0.02 4.98
N ALA A 55 14.12 -0.13 5.69
CA ALA A 55 14.65 0.93 6.53
C ALA A 55 14.94 2.19 5.71
N ALA A 56 14.70 3.35 6.28
CA ALA A 56 15.00 4.62 5.60
C ALA A 56 16.51 4.84 5.52
N GLY A 57 16.98 5.25 4.34
CA GLY A 57 18.38 5.57 4.09
C GLY A 57 19.24 4.37 3.69
N GLY A 58 20.40 4.66 3.12
CA GLY A 58 21.37 3.66 2.71
C GLY A 58 20.89 2.75 1.58
N ALA A 59 21.54 1.61 1.41
CA ALA A 59 21.19 0.63 0.38
C ALA A 59 19.82 -0.01 0.62
N ALA A 60 19.40 -0.12 1.89
CA ALA A 60 18.11 -0.67 2.23
C ALA A 60 16.94 0.19 1.75
N ALA A 61 17.17 1.50 1.56
CA ALA A 61 16.12 2.40 1.06
C ALA A 61 15.72 2.10 -0.39
N ALA A 62 16.60 1.45 -1.16
CA ALA A 62 16.32 1.06 -2.54
C ALA A 62 15.54 -0.27 -2.64
N ALA A 63 15.37 -0.99 -1.53
CA ALA A 63 14.62 -2.22 -1.52
C ALA A 63 13.13 -1.96 -1.75
N PRO A 64 12.39 -2.88 -2.40
CA PRO A 64 10.97 -2.69 -2.60
C PRO A 64 10.19 -2.76 -1.29
N TRP A 65 9.07 -2.04 -1.23
CA TRP A 65 8.10 -2.23 -0.18
C TRP A 65 7.28 -3.47 -0.51
N ILE A 66 6.99 -4.29 0.49
CA ILE A 66 6.25 -5.53 0.27
C ILE A 66 4.91 -5.46 0.98
N PHE A 67 3.85 -5.76 0.25
CA PHE A 67 2.48 -5.74 0.76
C PHE A 67 1.91 -7.16 0.63
N SER A 68 1.32 -7.65 1.71
CA SER A 68 0.66 -8.94 1.71
C SER A 68 -0.62 -8.88 2.54
N SER A 69 -1.63 -9.64 2.15
CA SER A 69 -2.84 -9.78 2.96
C SER A 69 -2.75 -11.02 3.84
N ASP A 70 -3.41 -10.96 5.01
CA ASP A 70 -3.40 -12.06 5.95
C ASP A 70 -4.22 -13.27 5.47
N ASP A 71 -5.12 -13.07 4.51
CA ASP A 71 -5.87 -14.15 3.87
C ASP A 71 -5.12 -14.78 2.68
N GLY A 72 -3.90 -14.34 2.38
CA GLY A 72 -3.08 -14.88 1.30
C GLY A 72 -3.54 -14.50 -0.11
N ARG A 73 -4.41 -13.50 -0.26
CA ARG A 73 -4.99 -13.12 -1.54
C ARG A 73 -4.24 -12.01 -2.25
N LEU A 74 -3.27 -11.37 -1.59
CA LEU A 74 -2.49 -10.27 -2.16
C LEU A 74 -1.02 -10.45 -1.85
N SER A 75 -0.17 -10.27 -2.85
CA SER A 75 1.27 -10.18 -2.70
C SER A 75 1.80 -9.19 -3.72
N LEU A 76 2.22 -8.02 -3.26
CA LEU A 76 2.68 -6.95 -4.12
C LEU A 76 4.05 -6.47 -3.68
N ARG A 77 4.85 -6.05 -4.66
CA ARG A 77 6.10 -5.32 -4.47
C ARG A 77 5.94 -3.94 -5.06
N PHE A 78 6.33 -2.95 -4.29
CA PHE A 78 6.28 -1.55 -4.71
C PHE A 78 7.71 -1.04 -4.88
N PHE A 79 8.01 -0.55 -6.07
CA PHE A 79 9.31 0.00 -6.43
C PHE A 79 9.19 1.52 -6.49
N PRO A 80 9.67 2.25 -5.47
CA PRO A 80 9.58 3.71 -5.45
C PRO A 80 10.39 4.32 -6.58
N VAL A 81 9.79 5.29 -7.27
CA VAL A 81 10.47 6.12 -8.27
C VAL A 81 10.79 7.48 -7.67
N LEU A 82 9.85 8.02 -6.88
CA LEU A 82 10.01 9.28 -6.17
C LEU A 82 9.55 9.09 -4.74
N GLU A 83 10.39 9.47 -3.79
CA GLU A 83 10.07 9.36 -2.37
C GLU A 83 10.27 10.69 -1.68
N ARG A 84 9.36 11.05 -0.78
CA ARG A 84 9.42 12.26 0.01
C ARG A 84 9.15 11.93 1.48
N THR A 85 9.94 12.54 2.34
CA THR A 85 9.75 12.45 3.79
C THR A 85 9.48 13.85 4.33
N GLY A 86 8.51 13.97 5.20
CA GLY A 86 8.15 15.23 5.83
C GLY A 86 7.93 15.08 7.31
N GLN A 87 8.15 16.17 8.03
CA GLN A 87 7.83 16.26 9.44
C GLN A 87 7.08 17.55 9.71
N CYS A 88 6.07 17.48 10.54
CA CYS A 88 5.41 18.66 11.06
C CYS A 88 4.99 18.40 12.50
N GLY A 89 4.79 19.46 13.26
CA GLY A 89 4.36 19.33 14.63
C GLY A 89 4.68 20.57 15.46
N ALA A 90 4.06 20.65 16.62
CA ALA A 90 4.28 21.71 17.60
C ALA A 90 4.40 21.07 18.98
N GLY A 91 5.35 21.55 19.77
CA GLY A 91 5.58 21.03 21.11
C GLY A 91 6.00 19.56 21.09
N PRO A 92 5.43 18.74 21.97
CA PRO A 92 5.77 17.33 22.05
C PRO A 92 5.16 16.47 20.94
N LEU A 93 4.17 16.98 20.20
CA LEU A 93 3.49 16.23 19.15
C LEU A 93 4.22 16.41 17.81
N ARG A 94 4.58 15.30 17.21
CA ARG A 94 5.22 15.28 15.88
C ARG A 94 4.50 14.32 14.97
N LEU A 95 4.35 14.73 13.71
CA LEU A 95 3.89 13.90 12.62
C LEU A 95 5.07 13.67 11.67
N VAL A 96 5.44 12.42 11.48
CA VAL A 96 6.44 12.01 10.49
C VAL A 96 5.73 11.27 9.39
N ARG A 97 5.97 11.67 8.14
CA ARG A 97 5.29 11.09 6.99
C ARG A 97 6.32 10.69 5.94
N ARG A 98 6.15 9.50 5.40
CA ARG A 98 6.93 8.99 4.28
C ARG A 98 5.98 8.65 3.15
N ARG A 99 6.13 9.32 2.01
CA ARG A 99 5.26 9.15 0.85
C ARG A 99 6.11 8.81 -0.35
N ALA A 100 5.68 7.85 -1.15
CA ALA A 100 6.39 7.43 -2.33
C ALA A 100 5.44 7.24 -3.49
N PHE A 101 5.88 7.62 -4.69
CA PHE A 101 5.24 7.29 -5.95
C PHE A 101 6.09 6.25 -6.66
N GLY A 102 5.46 5.30 -7.32
CA GLY A 102 6.22 4.25 -7.98
C GLY A 102 5.32 3.24 -8.67
N ARG A 103 5.83 2.02 -8.77
CA ARG A 103 5.21 0.95 -9.52
C ARG A 103 4.98 -0.26 -8.65
N PHE A 104 3.79 -0.82 -8.77
CA PHE A 104 3.39 -2.05 -8.07
C PHE A 104 3.42 -3.21 -9.05
N SER A 105 4.01 -4.32 -8.63
CA SER A 105 4.02 -5.58 -9.37
C SER A 105 3.77 -6.73 -8.41
N GLY A 106 3.09 -7.76 -8.88
CA GLY A 106 2.78 -8.92 -8.09
C GLY A 106 1.47 -9.55 -8.53
N TRP A 107 0.67 -10.00 -7.58
CA TRP A 107 -0.58 -10.67 -7.92
C TRP A 107 -1.63 -10.46 -6.82
N VAL A 108 -2.88 -10.64 -7.21
CA VAL A 108 -4.02 -10.65 -6.31
C VAL A 108 -4.97 -11.77 -6.75
N ARG A 109 -5.61 -12.40 -5.76
CA ARG A 109 -6.63 -13.42 -6.04
C ARG A 109 -8.02 -12.80 -5.83
N LEU A 110 -8.83 -12.87 -6.87
CA LEU A 110 -10.18 -12.34 -6.86
C LEU A 110 -11.13 -13.25 -6.07
N ASP A 111 -12.34 -12.79 -5.81
CA ASP A 111 -13.37 -13.57 -5.09
C ASP A 111 -13.68 -14.89 -5.78
N SER A 112 -13.56 -14.93 -7.10
CA SER A 112 -13.75 -16.16 -7.88
C SER A 112 -12.64 -17.21 -7.70
N GLY A 113 -11.54 -16.83 -7.03
CA GLY A 113 -10.35 -17.66 -6.93
C GLY A 113 -9.34 -17.43 -8.06
N ALA A 114 -9.69 -16.66 -9.08
CA ALA A 114 -8.78 -16.34 -10.17
C ALA A 114 -7.62 -15.49 -9.69
N LYS A 115 -6.40 -15.84 -10.11
CA LYS A 115 -5.19 -15.09 -9.82
C LYS A 115 -4.96 -14.06 -10.92
N LEU A 116 -4.86 -12.80 -10.52
CA LEU A 116 -4.63 -11.69 -11.43
C LEU A 116 -3.20 -11.18 -11.26
N GLU A 117 -2.41 -11.24 -12.32
CA GLU A 117 -1.06 -10.68 -12.33
C GLU A 117 -1.13 -9.18 -12.56
N LEU A 118 -0.41 -8.42 -11.71
CA LEU A 118 -0.30 -6.98 -11.83
C LEU A 118 1.15 -6.65 -12.19
N THR A 119 1.33 -5.86 -13.24
CA THR A 119 2.67 -5.53 -13.74
C THR A 119 2.79 -4.02 -13.87
N GLN A 120 3.70 -3.45 -13.10
CA GLN A 120 4.06 -2.03 -13.16
C GLN A 120 2.87 -1.07 -13.10
N LEU A 121 1.90 -1.34 -12.22
CA LEU A 121 0.83 -0.40 -11.96
C LEU A 121 1.38 0.85 -11.27
N MET A 122 1.08 2.01 -11.81
CA MET A 122 1.49 3.29 -11.23
C MET A 122 0.58 3.64 -10.05
N GLY A 123 1.20 4.06 -8.97
CA GLY A 123 0.47 4.46 -7.80
C GLY A 123 1.36 5.03 -6.72
N PHE A 124 0.84 5.08 -5.52
CA PHE A 124 1.58 5.62 -4.40
C PHE A 124 1.32 4.82 -3.13
N ALA A 125 2.24 4.97 -2.19
CA ALA A 125 2.15 4.41 -0.84
C ALA A 125 2.57 5.47 0.17
N GLU A 126 1.95 5.45 1.34
CA GLU A 126 2.25 6.40 2.40
C GLU A 126 2.30 5.68 3.73
N ARG A 127 3.30 6.03 4.52
CA ARG A 127 3.36 5.67 5.92
C ARG A 127 3.46 6.94 6.75
N GLY A 128 2.63 7.04 7.78
CA GLY A 128 2.69 8.13 8.72
C GLY A 128 2.82 7.63 10.15
N GLU A 129 3.43 8.44 11.00
CA GLU A 129 3.60 8.13 12.40
C GLU A 129 3.39 9.40 13.22
N TYR A 130 2.50 9.30 14.21
CA TYR A 130 2.36 10.32 15.24
C TYR A 130 3.29 9.98 16.39
N ARG A 131 4.09 10.94 16.80
CA ARG A 131 4.96 10.84 17.97
C ARG A 131 4.58 11.90 18.97
N TRP A 132 4.38 11.51 20.20
CA TRP A 132 4.11 12.40 21.31
C TRP A 132 4.84 11.97 22.57
#